data_5f8da75947b5af7420cce6a23dc9d55c
#
_entry.id   5f8da75947b5af7420cce6a23dc9d55c
#
_cell.length_a   1.000
_cell.length_b   1.000
_cell.length_c   1.000
_cell.angle_alpha   90.00
_cell.angle_beta   90.00
_cell.angle_gamma   90.00
#
_symmetry.space_group_name_H-M   'P 1'
#
loop_
_entity.id
_entity.type
_entity.pdbx_description
1 polymer ?
#
loop_
_entity_poly.entity_id
_entity_poly.type
_entity_poly.pdbx_seq_one_letter_code
_entity_poly.pdbx_strand_id
1 'polypeptide(L)'
;MTNGSTTLRVLYPGSFDPIHLGHIDVIEQAHELFGSVVVAIMHNHAKTGGLFSVEERVELARTALAHLDGVNVVDQTGLAVQAALRTEVDFIVKGLRNPGDFEIEQQMAHNNHAVT
;
A
#
# COMPACT_ATOMS: atom_id res chain seq x y z
N MET A 1 19.66 10.86 16.51
CA MET A 1 19.13 10.49 16.32
C MET A 1 18.35 10.04 16.23
N THR A 2 18.18 9.88 16.17
CA THR A 2 17.55 9.33 16.09
C THR A 2 16.79 9.28 15.46
N ASN A 3 16.85 9.45 15.02
CA ASN A 3 16.35 9.29 14.26
C ASN A 3 15.33 8.40 13.89
N GLY A 4 15.31 7.31 13.81
CA GLY A 4 14.32 6.30 13.51
C GLY A 4 12.94 6.59 14.00
N SER A 5 12.85 7.39 14.97
CA SER A 5 11.56 7.80 15.50
C SER A 5 10.71 8.52 14.46
N THR A 6 11.30 8.90 13.35
CA THR A 6 10.58 9.66 12.33
C THR A 6 10.26 8.82 11.10
N THR A 7 10.29 7.50 11.22
CA THR A 7 9.94 6.65 10.10
C THR A 7 8.48 6.90 9.71
N LEU A 8 8.27 7.26 8.47
CA LEU A 8 6.93 7.46 7.93
C LEU A 8 6.42 6.17 7.32
N ARG A 9 5.14 5.96 7.44
CA ARG A 9 4.47 4.78 6.88
C ARG A 9 3.57 5.19 5.75
N VAL A 10 3.60 4.44 4.68
CA VAL A 10 2.74 4.70 3.53
C VAL A 10 1.93 3.46 3.21
N LEU A 11 0.76 3.67 2.66
CA LEU A 11 -0.12 2.61 2.19
C LEU A 11 -0.12 2.61 0.68
N TYR A 12 0.07 1.45 0.07
CA TYR A 12 -0.10 1.30 -1.36
C TYR A 12 -1.27 0.36 -1.60
N PRO A 13 -2.47 0.89 -1.84
CA PRO A 13 -3.65 0.06 -2.04
C PRO A 13 -3.84 -0.30 -3.50
N GLY A 14 -4.37 -1.49 -3.75
CA GLY A 14 -4.69 -1.93 -5.09
C GLY A 14 -5.26 -3.33 -5.05
N SER A 15 -5.76 -3.80 -6.18
CA SER A 15 -6.28 -5.16 -6.25
C SER A 15 -5.15 -6.19 -6.38
N PHE A 16 -4.04 -5.83 -7.02
CA PHE A 16 -2.88 -6.71 -7.20
C PHE A 16 -3.29 -8.12 -7.63
N ASP A 17 -3.88 -8.20 -8.79
CA ASP A 17 -4.52 -9.44 -9.26
C ASP A 17 -3.95 -9.87 -10.61
N PRO A 18 -2.71 -10.36 -10.67
CA PRO A 18 -1.72 -10.46 -9.59
C PRO A 18 -0.81 -9.24 -9.50
N ILE A 19 0.06 -9.21 -8.51
CA ILE A 19 1.13 -8.22 -8.45
C ILE A 19 2.05 -8.41 -9.66
N HIS A 20 2.55 -7.30 -10.21
CA HIS A 20 3.45 -7.37 -11.36
C HIS A 20 4.61 -6.40 -11.16
N LEU A 21 5.53 -6.39 -12.14
CA LEU A 21 6.77 -5.63 -12.03
C LEU A 21 6.54 -4.13 -11.82
N GLY A 22 5.50 -3.57 -12.44
CA GLY A 22 5.18 -2.17 -12.22
C GLY A 22 4.82 -1.87 -10.78
N HIS A 23 4.07 -2.76 -10.15
CA HIS A 23 3.75 -2.62 -8.73
C HIS A 23 5.00 -2.73 -7.87
N ILE A 24 5.84 -3.70 -8.16
CA ILE A 24 7.06 -3.93 -7.39
C ILE A 24 7.97 -2.72 -7.47
N ASP A 25 8.09 -2.14 -8.66
CA ASP A 25 8.91 -0.95 -8.85
C ASP A 25 8.43 0.21 -7.99
N VAL A 26 7.13 0.46 -7.95
CA VAL A 26 6.56 1.51 -7.10
C VAL A 26 6.84 1.22 -5.63
N ILE A 27 6.65 -0.04 -5.22
CA ILE A 27 6.85 -0.42 -3.83
C ILE A 27 8.33 -0.25 -3.43
N GLU A 28 9.24 -0.62 -4.31
CA GLU A 28 10.66 -0.45 -4.04
C GLU A 28 11.04 1.01 -3.90
N GLN A 29 10.49 1.87 -4.74
CA GLN A 29 10.72 3.30 -4.64
C GLN A 29 10.15 3.88 -3.35
N ALA A 30 8.94 3.48 -3.01
CA ALA A 30 8.30 3.95 -1.78
C ALA A 30 9.08 3.47 -0.56
N HIS A 31 9.54 2.22 -0.59
CA HIS A 31 10.35 1.66 0.49
C HIS A 31 11.66 2.45 0.67
N GLU A 32 12.28 2.82 -0.43
CA GLU A 32 13.51 3.61 -0.37
C GLU A 32 13.27 4.99 0.23
N LEU A 33 12.12 5.59 -0.09
CA LEU A 33 11.80 6.93 0.41
C LEU A 33 11.36 6.95 1.87
N PHE A 34 10.60 5.96 2.29
CA PHE A 34 9.90 6.00 3.59
C PHE A 34 10.32 4.91 4.56
N GLY A 35 10.81 3.80 4.08
CA GLY A 35 11.25 2.71 4.93
C GLY A 35 10.15 1.76 5.38
N SER A 36 8.91 2.20 5.49
CA SER A 36 7.80 1.37 5.93
C SER A 36 6.64 1.50 4.96
N VAL A 37 6.28 0.40 4.30
CA VAL A 37 5.24 0.36 3.30
C VAL A 37 4.24 -0.73 3.65
N VAL A 38 2.96 -0.37 3.68
CA VAL A 38 1.88 -1.34 3.83
C VAL A 38 1.25 -1.52 2.46
N VAL A 39 1.38 -2.71 1.90
CA VAL A 39 0.76 -3.05 0.62
C VAL A 39 -0.60 -3.66 0.94
N ALA A 40 -1.66 -2.97 0.57
CA ALA A 40 -3.01 -3.40 0.92
C ALA A 40 -3.71 -3.99 -0.30
N ILE A 41 -3.94 -5.28 -0.25
CA ILE A 41 -4.71 -5.98 -1.28
C ILE A 41 -6.18 -5.64 -1.01
N MET A 42 -6.72 -4.73 -1.81
CA MET A 42 -8.10 -4.29 -1.63
C MET A 42 -9.04 -5.25 -2.34
N HIS A 43 -10.08 -5.64 -1.66
CA HIS A 43 -11.06 -6.53 -2.27
C HIS A 43 -12.45 -6.15 -1.81
N ASN A 44 -13.44 -6.64 -2.57
CA ASN A 44 -14.84 -6.34 -2.31
C ASN A 44 -15.60 -7.65 -2.34
N HIS A 45 -16.22 -7.99 -1.23
CA HIS A 45 -16.97 -9.24 -1.10
C HIS A 45 -18.09 -9.38 -2.15
N ALA A 46 -18.60 -8.25 -2.63
CA ALA A 46 -19.67 -8.29 -3.63
C ALA A 46 -19.17 -8.64 -5.02
N LYS A 47 -17.88 -8.60 -5.26
CA LYS A 47 -17.29 -8.91 -6.55
C LYS A 47 -16.59 -10.24 -6.52
N THR A 48 -16.83 -11.05 -7.52
CA THR A 48 -16.24 -12.39 -7.62
C THR A 48 -15.64 -12.58 -8.99
N GLY A 49 -14.88 -11.72 -9.50
CA GLY A 49 -14.40 -11.84 -10.86
C GLY A 49 -12.91 -11.69 -11.05
N GLY A 50 -12.14 -11.77 -9.99
CA GLY A 50 -10.70 -11.65 -10.12
C GLY A 50 -10.04 -12.90 -10.67
N LEU A 51 -8.81 -12.75 -11.17
CA LEU A 51 -8.03 -13.87 -11.68
C LEU A 51 -7.60 -14.80 -10.55
N PHE A 52 -7.31 -14.24 -9.40
CA PHE A 52 -6.84 -15.00 -8.24
C PHE A 52 -7.70 -14.70 -7.02
N SER A 53 -7.77 -15.65 -6.11
CA SER A 53 -8.42 -15.39 -4.83
C SER A 53 -7.60 -14.37 -4.04
N VAL A 54 -8.24 -13.78 -3.01
CA VAL A 54 -7.54 -12.84 -2.13
C VAL A 54 -6.32 -13.52 -1.50
N GLU A 55 -6.48 -14.74 -1.04
CA GLU A 55 -5.40 -15.50 -0.42
C GLU A 55 -4.23 -15.70 -1.37
N GLU A 56 -4.54 -16.02 -2.62
CA GLU A 56 -3.51 -16.19 -3.64
C GLU A 56 -2.79 -14.88 -3.94
N ARG A 57 -3.55 -13.79 -4.01
CA ARG A 57 -2.95 -12.48 -4.27
C ARG A 57 -2.02 -12.04 -3.14
N VAL A 58 -2.42 -12.28 -1.90
CA VAL A 58 -1.60 -11.96 -0.74
C VAL A 58 -0.32 -12.80 -0.76
N GLU A 59 -0.46 -14.09 -1.03
CA GLU A 59 0.70 -14.98 -1.06
C GLU A 59 1.69 -14.58 -2.15
N LEU A 60 1.19 -14.29 -3.35
CA LEU A 60 2.04 -13.87 -4.45
C LEU A 60 2.78 -12.57 -4.11
N ALA A 61 2.07 -11.63 -3.50
CA ALA A 61 2.68 -10.36 -3.13
C ALA A 61 3.75 -10.54 -2.05
N ARG A 62 3.46 -11.36 -1.04
CA ARG A 62 4.43 -11.62 0.00
C ARG A 62 5.70 -12.26 -0.54
N THR A 63 5.53 -13.21 -1.45
CA THR A 63 6.69 -13.85 -2.07
C THR A 63 7.50 -12.86 -2.89
N ALA A 64 6.83 -12.05 -3.68
CA ALA A 64 7.50 -11.09 -4.56
C ALA A 64 8.22 -9.99 -3.78
N LEU A 65 7.76 -9.69 -2.58
CA LEU A 65 8.28 -8.56 -1.79
C LEU A 65 9.12 -9.02 -0.60
N ALA A 66 9.44 -10.32 -0.53
CA ALA A 66 10.14 -10.89 0.61
C ALA A 66 11.54 -10.29 0.81
N HIS A 67 12.12 -9.72 -0.23
CA HIS A 67 13.44 -9.12 -0.16
C HIS A 67 13.45 -7.72 0.47
N LEU A 68 12.29 -7.16 0.79
CA LEU A 68 12.20 -5.79 1.31
C LEU A 68 11.77 -5.82 2.79
N ASP A 69 12.67 -5.46 3.67
CA ASP A 69 12.34 -5.30 5.08
C ASP A 69 11.48 -4.06 5.25
N GLY A 70 10.46 -4.15 6.10
CA GLY A 70 9.59 -3.01 6.34
C GLY A 70 8.42 -2.91 5.38
N VAL A 71 8.26 -3.90 4.49
CA VAL A 71 7.10 -3.98 3.62
C VAL A 71 6.19 -5.09 4.15
N ASN A 72 4.96 -4.72 4.47
CA ASN A 72 3.95 -5.66 4.98
C ASN A 72 2.80 -5.74 4.00
N VAL A 73 2.32 -6.96 3.75
CA VAL A 73 1.19 -7.19 2.85
C VAL A 73 -0.02 -7.57 3.70
N VAL A 74 -1.10 -6.84 3.52
CA VAL A 74 -2.35 -7.10 4.23
C VAL A 74 -3.49 -7.09 3.22
N ASP A 75 -4.62 -7.69 3.59
CA ASP A 75 -5.83 -7.57 2.77
C ASP A 75 -6.82 -6.66 3.51
N GLN A 76 -7.53 -5.86 2.74
CA GLN A 76 -8.45 -4.87 3.29
C GLN A 76 -9.69 -4.77 2.40
N THR A 77 -10.81 -4.42 3.01
CA THR A 77 -12.04 -4.15 2.30
C THR A 77 -12.40 -2.68 2.44
N GLY A 78 -13.31 -2.21 1.60
CA GLY A 78 -13.80 -0.85 1.67
C GLY A 78 -12.94 0.11 0.87
N LEU A 79 -12.92 1.35 1.29
CA LEU A 79 -12.19 2.40 0.58
C LEU A 79 -10.74 2.49 1.06
N ALA A 80 -9.88 2.96 0.16
CA ALA A 80 -8.46 3.13 0.49
C ALA A 80 -8.26 4.03 1.70
N VAL A 81 -9.07 5.07 1.85
CA VAL A 81 -8.99 5.97 3.00
C VAL A 81 -9.28 5.21 4.30
N GLN A 82 -10.26 4.32 4.26
CA GLN A 82 -10.59 3.51 5.43
C GLN A 82 -9.46 2.55 5.78
N ALA A 83 -8.86 1.94 4.76
CA ALA A 83 -7.71 1.07 4.98
C ALA A 83 -6.54 1.86 5.56
N ALA A 84 -6.33 3.07 5.09
CA ALA A 84 -5.25 3.92 5.59
C ALA A 84 -5.45 4.25 7.07
N LEU A 85 -6.68 4.50 7.47
CA LEU A 85 -6.98 4.76 8.87
C LEU A 85 -6.73 3.52 9.74
N ARG A 86 -7.17 2.36 9.26
CA ARG A 86 -7.00 1.11 10.02
C ARG A 86 -5.54 0.71 10.17
N THR A 87 -4.71 1.04 9.18
CA THR A 87 -3.30 0.66 9.21
C THR A 87 -2.40 1.78 9.74
N GLU A 88 -3.00 2.90 10.11
CA GLU A 88 -2.28 4.01 10.75
C GLU A 88 -1.09 4.50 9.94
N VAL A 89 -1.33 4.75 8.65
CA VAL A 89 -0.29 5.26 7.77
C VAL A 89 -0.39 6.77 7.64
N ASP A 90 0.70 7.39 7.23
CA ASP A 90 0.78 8.84 7.08
C ASP A 90 0.40 9.29 5.68
N PHE A 91 0.68 8.47 4.68
CA PHE A 91 0.45 8.82 3.29
C PHE A 91 -0.11 7.64 2.53
N ILE A 92 -0.74 7.93 1.40
CA ILE A 92 -1.23 6.91 0.47
C ILE A 92 -0.48 7.08 -0.84
N VAL A 93 0.07 5.98 -1.34
CA VAL A 93 0.76 5.95 -2.64
C VAL A 93 -0.26 5.53 -3.70
N LYS A 94 -0.27 6.25 -4.79
CA LYS A 94 -1.12 5.95 -5.93
C LYS A 94 -0.27 5.66 -7.13
N GLY A 95 -0.46 4.50 -7.74
CA GLY A 95 0.18 4.21 -9.02
C GLY A 95 -0.43 5.09 -10.10
N LEU A 96 0.41 5.52 -11.02
CA LEU A 96 -0.04 6.35 -12.12
C LEU A 96 -0.09 5.52 -13.40
N ARG A 97 -0.41 6.20 -14.50
CA ARG A 97 -0.66 5.54 -15.77
C ARG A 97 0.57 4.80 -16.30
N ASN A 98 1.76 5.37 -16.14
CA ASN A 98 2.97 4.75 -16.61
C ASN A 98 3.53 3.81 -15.53
N PRO A 99 4.02 2.62 -15.92
CA PRO A 99 4.61 1.72 -14.93
C PRO A 99 5.77 2.39 -14.19
N GLY A 100 5.80 2.20 -12.88
CA GLY A 100 6.84 2.77 -12.05
C GLY A 100 6.60 4.21 -11.61
N ASP A 101 5.62 4.87 -12.19
CA ASP A 101 5.27 6.23 -11.77
C ASP A 101 4.23 6.18 -10.67
N PHE A 102 4.33 7.10 -9.74
CA PHE A 102 3.38 7.17 -8.64
C PHE A 102 3.33 8.58 -8.06
N GLU A 103 2.26 8.85 -7.34
CA GLU A 103 2.15 10.08 -6.55
C GLU A 103 1.80 9.71 -5.12
N ILE A 104 2.07 10.63 -4.22
CA ILE A 104 1.87 10.42 -2.80
C ILE A 104 0.86 11.42 -2.30
N GLU A 105 -0.17 10.92 -1.62
CA GLU A 105 -1.20 11.76 -1.04
C GLU A 105 -1.14 11.66 0.47
N GLN A 106 -1.25 12.80 1.13
CA GLN A 106 -1.31 12.81 2.57
C GLN A 106 -2.65 12.24 3.02
N GLN A 107 -2.64 11.57 4.19
CA GLN A 107 -3.86 10.98 4.73
C GLN A 107 -4.81 12.10 5.17
N MET A 108 -5.84 12.34 4.36
CA MET A 108 -6.72 13.48 4.56
C MET A 108 -7.54 13.39 5.84
N ALA A 109 -8.01 12.20 6.18
CA ALA A 109 -8.81 12.05 7.39
C ALA A 109 -8.01 12.39 8.63
N HIS A 110 -6.72 12.07 8.60
CA HIS A 110 -5.82 12.41 9.69
C HIS A 110 -5.63 13.92 9.77
N ASN A 111 -5.54 14.58 8.64
CA ASN A 111 -5.27 16.01 8.57
C ASN A 111 -6.48 16.88 8.87
N ASN A 112 -7.67 16.35 8.74
CA ASN A 112 -8.87 17.15 8.97
C ASN A 112 -8.91 17.72 10.37
N HIS A 113 -8.37 17.00 11.31
CA HIS A 113 -8.30 17.48 12.67
C HIS A 113 -7.38 18.67 12.83
N ALA A 114 -6.33 18.70 12.07
CA ALA A 114 -5.35 19.78 12.14
C ALA A 114 -5.87 21.04 11.45
N VAL A 115 -6.74 20.87 10.48
CA VAL A 115 -7.23 22.00 9.70
C VAL A 115 -8.39 22.69 10.37
N THR A 116 -9.21 21.95 11.08
CA THR A 116 -10.35 22.52 11.73
C THR A 116 -10.01 23.05 13.10
#